data_383d9757bdfa404297c0c4064a97d2cf
#
_entry.id   383d9757bdfa404297c0c4064a97d2cf
#
_cell.length_a   1.000
_cell.length_b   1.000
_cell.length_c   1.000
_cell.angle_alpha   90.00
_cell.angle_beta   90.00
_cell.angle_gamma   90.00
#
_symmetry.space_group_name_H-M   'P 1'
#
loop_
_entity.id
_entity.type
_entity.pdbx_description
1 polymer ?
#
loop_
_entity_poly.entity_id
_entity_poly.type
_entity_poly.pdbx_seq_one_letter_code
_entity_poly.pdbx_strand_id
1 'polypeptide(L)'
;MSFSKSSFILVVFAGLLVLLCGCKVEPLYRQGSQISTTVDSVSYRQPLGKKSLGLSEKLASIIVAEPSDRFGQMMRNHLLFLLYRNGSKPSAPAYQLVLQTSMFTRNSVQIEVGQDRKREGRSSVGTVVGSASYILQDMKNIPVGKGMGTVRASFERLRQEYATMQAEEDAQKRVAEELAEQILLLLARDLSKL
;
A
#
# COMPACT_ATOMS: atom_id res chain seq x y z
N MET A 1 -47.68 -36.11 -37.63
CA MET A 1 -47.47 -35.54 -36.29
C MET A 1 -46.33 -34.53 -36.42
N SER A 2 -46.67 -33.28 -36.64
CA SER A 2 -45.69 -32.18 -36.80
C SER A 2 -45.38 -31.60 -35.44
N PHE A 3 -44.30 -32.07 -34.79
CA PHE A 3 -43.80 -31.42 -33.59
C PHE A 3 -43.22 -30.06 -34.00
N SER A 4 -43.87 -29.03 -33.52
CA SER A 4 -43.60 -27.65 -33.83
C SER A 4 -42.16 -27.30 -33.51
N LYS A 5 -41.39 -26.82 -34.51
CA LYS A 5 -40.04 -26.28 -34.39
C LYS A 5 -39.95 -25.21 -33.29
N SER A 6 -41.07 -24.58 -32.97
CA SER A 6 -41.25 -23.60 -31.89
C SER A 6 -40.99 -24.19 -30.49
N SER A 7 -41.42 -25.44 -30.23
CA SER A 7 -41.22 -26.09 -28.94
C SER A 7 -39.74 -26.42 -28.68
N PHE A 8 -39.02 -26.79 -29.72
CA PHE A 8 -37.56 -27.07 -29.61
C PHE A 8 -36.76 -25.82 -29.33
N ILE A 9 -37.12 -24.70 -29.96
CA ILE A 9 -36.48 -23.40 -29.73
C ILE A 9 -36.72 -22.94 -28.29
N LEU A 10 -37.89 -23.15 -27.73
CA LEU A 10 -38.27 -22.76 -26.37
C LEU A 10 -37.48 -23.56 -25.31
N VAL A 11 -37.25 -24.85 -25.54
CA VAL A 11 -36.45 -25.71 -24.66
C VAL A 11 -34.96 -25.33 -24.71
N VAL A 12 -34.44 -25.02 -25.88
CA VAL A 12 -33.06 -24.57 -26.03
C VAL A 12 -32.83 -23.20 -25.36
N PHE A 13 -33.81 -22.28 -25.47
CA PHE A 13 -33.74 -20.97 -24.84
C PHE A 13 -33.85 -21.05 -23.30
N ALA A 14 -34.67 -21.94 -22.79
CA ALA A 14 -34.78 -22.20 -21.34
C ALA A 14 -33.50 -22.83 -20.78
N GLY A 15 -32.88 -23.76 -21.52
CA GLY A 15 -31.59 -24.36 -21.14
C GLY A 15 -30.44 -23.35 -21.13
N LEU A 16 -30.42 -22.40 -22.08
CA LEU A 16 -29.43 -21.33 -22.14
C LEU A 16 -29.56 -20.33 -20.97
N LEU A 17 -30.79 -20.04 -20.54
CA LEU A 17 -31.05 -19.16 -19.39
C LEU A 17 -30.58 -19.77 -18.07
N VAL A 18 -30.64 -21.09 -17.90
CA VAL A 18 -30.15 -21.78 -16.69
C VAL A 18 -28.62 -21.75 -16.60
N LEU A 19 -27.92 -21.75 -17.74
CA LEU A 19 -26.45 -21.65 -17.77
C LEU A 19 -25.93 -20.24 -17.42
N LEU A 20 -26.74 -19.20 -17.55
CA LEU A 20 -26.37 -17.82 -17.24
C LEU A 20 -26.53 -17.44 -15.76
N CYS A 21 -27.22 -18.23 -14.95
CA CYS A 21 -27.43 -17.98 -13.52
C CYS A 21 -26.26 -18.37 -12.61
N GLY A 22 -25.15 -18.86 -13.14
CA GLY A 22 -24.05 -19.42 -12.35
C GLY A 22 -22.94 -18.45 -11.92
N CYS A 23 -22.90 -17.21 -12.41
CA CYS A 23 -21.86 -16.27 -12.02
C CYS A 23 -22.25 -15.48 -10.76
N LYS A 24 -21.89 -16.02 -9.59
CA LYS A 24 -21.93 -15.28 -8.34
C LYS A 24 -20.77 -14.26 -8.36
N VAL A 25 -21.04 -13.05 -8.85
CA VAL A 25 -20.08 -11.94 -8.78
C VAL A 25 -20.08 -11.44 -7.34
N GLU A 26 -19.11 -11.86 -6.57
CA GLU A 26 -18.87 -11.29 -5.25
C GLU A 26 -18.09 -9.98 -5.44
N PRO A 27 -18.62 -8.82 -5.03
CA PRO A 27 -17.87 -7.57 -5.13
C PRO A 27 -16.64 -7.64 -4.23
N LEU A 28 -15.47 -7.35 -4.80
CA LEU A 28 -14.17 -7.41 -4.14
C LEU A 28 -14.09 -6.50 -2.88
N TYR A 29 -15.01 -5.57 -2.73
CA TYR A 29 -15.11 -4.59 -1.64
C TYR A 29 -16.22 -4.91 -0.63
N ARG A 30 -16.71 -6.14 -0.58
CA ARG A 30 -17.57 -6.52 0.52
C ARG A 30 -16.73 -6.45 1.79
N GLN A 31 -16.98 -5.44 2.62
CA GLN A 31 -16.51 -5.45 4.00
C GLN A 31 -16.92 -6.79 4.59
N GLY A 32 -15.92 -7.64 4.88
CA GLY A 32 -16.17 -8.92 5.48
C GLY A 32 -17.02 -8.68 6.72
N SER A 33 -18.30 -9.09 6.65
CA SER A 33 -19.09 -9.30 7.85
C SER A 33 -18.21 -10.12 8.77
N GLN A 34 -17.94 -9.58 9.95
CA GLN A 34 -17.23 -10.28 11.00
C GLN A 34 -17.85 -11.67 11.08
N ILE A 35 -17.08 -12.67 10.66
CA ILE A 35 -17.41 -14.05 10.95
C ILE A 35 -17.24 -14.13 12.46
N SER A 36 -18.33 -13.97 13.19
CA SER A 36 -18.45 -14.44 14.55
C SER A 36 -18.36 -15.95 14.47
N THR A 37 -17.14 -16.47 14.43
CA THR A 37 -16.90 -17.83 14.82
C THR A 37 -17.22 -17.89 16.30
N THR A 38 -18.45 -18.27 16.60
CA THR A 38 -18.81 -18.83 17.89
C THR A 38 -18.03 -20.14 18.04
N VAL A 39 -16.76 -20.02 18.40
CA VAL A 39 -16.04 -21.10 19.05
C VAL A 39 -16.42 -20.99 20.50
N ASP A 40 -17.11 -22.04 21.01
CA ASP A 40 -17.53 -22.16 22.38
C ASP A 40 -16.46 -21.68 23.34
N SER A 41 -16.80 -20.65 24.06
CA SER A 41 -15.96 -20.00 25.06
C SER A 41 -15.73 -20.95 26.25
N VAL A 42 -14.57 -21.53 26.29
CA VAL A 42 -14.00 -21.90 27.60
C VAL A 42 -13.67 -20.60 28.29
N SER A 43 -14.51 -20.22 29.24
CA SER A 43 -14.35 -19.06 30.12
C SER A 43 -13.09 -19.20 30.95
N TYR A 44 -11.95 -18.74 30.45
CA TYR A 44 -10.87 -18.32 31.32
C TYR A 44 -11.22 -16.91 31.82
N ARG A 45 -11.66 -16.80 33.07
CA ARG A 45 -11.66 -15.53 33.82
C ARG A 45 -10.22 -15.01 33.86
N GLN A 46 -9.89 -14.13 32.93
CA GLN A 46 -8.71 -13.29 33.09
C GLN A 46 -9.04 -12.23 34.17
N PRO A 47 -8.11 -12.03 35.14
CA PRO A 47 -8.26 -10.93 36.12
C PRO A 47 -8.24 -9.59 35.38
N LEU A 48 -8.99 -8.61 35.90
CA LEU A 48 -9.04 -7.22 35.46
C LEU A 48 -7.62 -6.59 35.47
N GLY A 49 -6.80 -6.95 34.52
CA GLY A 49 -5.53 -6.31 34.21
C GLY A 49 -5.72 -5.55 32.92
N LYS A 50 -5.26 -4.31 32.86
CA LYS A 50 -5.20 -3.36 31.75
C LYS A 50 -5.42 -4.05 30.39
N LYS A 51 -6.58 -3.76 29.76
CA LYS A 51 -6.91 -4.26 28.42
C LYS A 51 -5.80 -3.77 27.48
N SER A 52 -4.83 -4.61 27.18
CA SER A 52 -3.79 -4.28 26.23
C SER A 52 -4.48 -4.07 24.89
N LEU A 53 -4.44 -2.84 24.38
CA LEU A 53 -4.95 -2.50 23.05
C LEU A 53 -4.31 -3.45 22.04
N GLY A 54 -5.12 -4.04 21.18
CA GLY A 54 -4.61 -4.87 20.10
C GLY A 54 -3.66 -4.08 19.21
N LEU A 55 -2.71 -4.75 18.55
CA LEU A 55 -1.74 -4.09 17.66
C LEU A 55 -2.42 -3.20 16.61
N SER A 56 -3.54 -3.65 16.05
CA SER A 56 -4.31 -2.87 15.08
C SER A 56 -4.91 -1.58 15.67
N GLU A 57 -5.36 -1.62 16.92
CA GLU A 57 -5.87 -0.46 17.62
C GLU A 57 -4.75 0.54 17.96
N LYS A 58 -3.56 0.03 18.35
CA LYS A 58 -2.37 0.88 18.57
C LYS A 58 -1.95 1.56 17.26
N LEU A 59 -1.89 0.84 16.14
CA LEU A 59 -1.58 1.41 14.82
C LEU A 59 -2.61 2.46 14.40
N ALA A 60 -3.90 2.19 14.59
CA ALA A 60 -4.97 3.14 14.26
C ALA A 60 -4.99 4.38 15.16
N SER A 61 -4.30 4.37 16.31
CA SER A 61 -4.19 5.51 17.22
C SER A 61 -3.00 6.44 16.94
N ILE A 62 -2.22 6.18 15.89
CA ILE A 62 -1.08 7.01 15.48
C ILE A 62 -1.57 8.19 14.65
N ILE A 63 -1.12 9.40 14.96
CA ILE A 63 -1.23 10.56 14.07
C ILE A 63 0.10 10.80 13.38
N VAL A 64 0.06 11.12 12.07
CA VAL A 64 1.25 11.37 11.27
C VAL A 64 1.42 12.87 11.07
N ALA A 65 2.57 13.42 11.50
CA ALA A 65 2.91 14.81 11.29
C ALA A 65 2.97 15.17 9.80
N GLU A 66 2.74 16.43 9.47
CA GLU A 66 2.79 16.92 8.10
C GLU A 66 4.25 17.08 7.64
N PRO A 67 4.66 16.41 6.55
CA PRO A 67 5.98 16.62 5.96
C PRO A 67 6.01 17.91 5.15
N SER A 68 7.20 18.47 4.97
CA SER A 68 7.42 19.73 4.26
C SER A 68 7.56 19.57 2.75
N ASP A 69 7.83 18.36 2.26
CA ASP A 69 8.14 18.08 0.86
C ASP A 69 7.06 17.21 0.17
N ARG A 70 6.98 17.30 -1.16
CA ARG A 70 6.02 16.54 -1.98
C ARG A 70 6.17 15.03 -1.81
N PHE A 71 7.41 14.54 -1.78
CA PHE A 71 7.69 13.11 -1.63
C PHE A 71 7.19 12.58 -0.28
N GLY A 72 7.47 13.31 0.79
CA GLY A 72 6.97 13.00 2.12
C GLY A 72 5.44 13.02 2.19
N GLN A 73 4.78 13.95 1.48
CA GLN A 73 3.31 14.00 1.40
C GLN A 73 2.73 12.77 0.69
N MET A 74 3.35 12.33 -0.43
CA MET A 74 2.91 11.11 -1.12
C MET A 74 3.04 9.89 -0.20
N MET A 75 4.18 9.74 0.46
CA MET A 75 4.43 8.67 1.43
C MET A 75 3.45 8.74 2.61
N ARG A 76 3.23 9.93 3.20
CA ARG A 76 2.29 10.14 4.29
C ARG A 76 0.87 9.75 3.90
N ASN A 77 0.41 10.16 2.74
CA ASN A 77 -0.94 9.86 2.27
C ASN A 77 -1.16 8.34 2.14
N HIS A 78 -0.19 7.62 1.57
CA HIS A 78 -0.26 6.17 1.50
C HIS A 78 -0.20 5.51 2.89
N LEU A 79 0.66 6.00 3.77
CA LEU A 79 0.74 5.52 5.15
C LEU A 79 -0.56 5.76 5.94
N LEU A 80 -1.22 6.91 5.76
CA LEU A 80 -2.54 7.19 6.36
C LEU A 80 -3.62 6.22 5.83
N PHE A 81 -3.58 5.90 4.54
CA PHE A 81 -4.47 4.90 3.96
C PHE A 81 -4.26 3.51 4.59
N LEU A 82 -3.03 3.11 4.84
CA LEU A 82 -2.69 1.85 5.47
C LEU A 82 -3.06 1.81 6.97
N LEU A 83 -2.85 2.92 7.69
CA LEU A 83 -3.16 3.03 9.12
C LEU A 83 -4.67 3.12 9.39
N TYR A 84 -5.37 3.91 8.58
CA TYR A 84 -6.79 4.22 8.80
C TYR A 84 -7.68 3.50 7.80
N ARG A 85 -7.70 2.19 7.84
CA ARG A 85 -8.55 1.36 6.97
C ARG A 85 -10.01 1.81 6.91
N ASN A 86 -10.49 2.48 7.97
CA ASN A 86 -11.85 3.01 8.06
C ASN A 86 -11.96 4.47 7.58
N GLY A 87 -10.89 5.06 7.03
CA GLY A 87 -10.89 6.40 6.43
C GLY A 87 -10.94 7.57 7.39
N SER A 88 -11.04 7.37 8.70
CA SER A 88 -11.12 8.45 9.69
C SER A 88 -9.90 8.50 10.61
N LYS A 89 -9.44 9.72 10.88
CA LYS A 89 -8.41 9.97 11.89
C LYS A 89 -8.88 9.51 13.27
N PRO A 90 -7.97 9.04 14.13
CA PRO A 90 -8.33 8.66 15.51
C PRO A 90 -8.86 9.86 16.28
N SER A 91 -9.99 9.67 16.98
CA SER A 91 -10.57 10.68 17.86
C SER A 91 -9.74 10.90 19.13
N ALA A 92 -9.03 9.86 19.59
CA ALA A 92 -8.14 9.89 20.73
C ALA A 92 -6.77 9.32 20.32
N PRO A 93 -5.85 10.15 19.77
CA PRO A 93 -4.53 9.70 19.38
C PRO A 93 -3.70 9.33 20.62
N ALA A 94 -2.98 8.22 20.54
CA ALA A 94 -2.05 7.78 21.59
C ALA A 94 -0.59 8.07 21.22
N TYR A 95 -0.30 8.12 19.91
CA TYR A 95 1.07 8.28 19.40
C TYR A 95 1.12 9.31 18.28
N GLN A 96 2.26 9.99 18.19
CA GLN A 96 2.61 10.89 17.09
C GLN A 96 3.81 10.35 16.33
N LEU A 97 3.68 10.27 15.01
CA LEU A 97 4.75 9.86 14.09
C LEU A 97 5.31 11.08 13.37
N VAL A 98 6.60 11.30 13.52
CA VAL A 98 7.37 12.33 12.79
C VAL A 98 8.19 11.62 11.72
N LEU A 99 8.07 12.07 10.46
CA LEU A 99 8.78 11.54 9.32
C LEU A 99 9.81 12.54 8.81
N GLN A 100 11.01 12.06 8.48
CA GLN A 100 12.01 12.78 7.71
C GLN A 100 12.29 11.99 6.45
N THR A 101 12.03 12.60 5.30
CA THR A 101 12.13 11.95 3.99
C THR A 101 13.21 12.60 3.17
N SER A 102 13.88 11.82 2.33
CA SER A 102 14.75 12.33 1.28
C SER A 102 14.63 11.46 0.03
N MET A 103 14.73 12.10 -1.12
CA MET A 103 14.66 11.43 -2.42
C MET A 103 15.67 12.05 -3.37
N PHE A 104 16.31 11.19 -4.18
CA PHE A 104 17.15 11.64 -5.28
C PHE A 104 17.11 10.63 -6.44
N THR A 105 17.34 11.13 -7.65
CA THR A 105 17.40 10.32 -8.86
C THR A 105 18.85 10.16 -9.32
N ARG A 106 19.25 8.91 -9.62
CA ARG A 106 20.52 8.56 -10.25
C ARG A 106 20.29 8.13 -11.68
N ASN A 107 21.17 8.56 -12.56
CA ASN A 107 21.16 8.16 -13.96
C ASN A 107 22.36 7.23 -14.21
N SER A 108 22.08 6.04 -14.76
CA SER A 108 23.12 5.12 -15.24
C SER A 108 23.47 5.50 -16.67
N VAL A 109 24.75 5.70 -16.96
CA VAL A 109 25.23 5.93 -18.32
C VAL A 109 25.65 4.60 -18.92
N GLN A 110 24.93 4.14 -19.94
CA GLN A 110 25.35 3.01 -20.75
C GLN A 110 26.16 3.55 -21.92
N ILE A 111 27.41 3.13 -22.02
CA ILE A 111 28.30 3.51 -23.15
C ILE A 111 28.09 2.46 -24.23
N GLU A 112 27.39 2.81 -25.29
CA GLU A 112 27.33 2.01 -26.51
C GLU A 112 28.55 2.35 -27.37
N VAL A 113 29.32 1.33 -27.74
CA VAL A 113 30.43 1.47 -28.68
C VAL A 113 29.88 1.11 -30.07
N GLY A 114 29.48 2.13 -30.82
CA GLY A 114 29.06 1.96 -32.21
C GLY A 114 30.21 1.48 -33.12
N GLN A 115 29.90 0.91 -34.28
CA GLN A 115 30.87 0.42 -35.25
C GLN A 115 31.88 1.50 -35.69
N ASP A 116 31.55 2.78 -35.61
CA ASP A 116 32.39 3.92 -35.97
C ASP A 116 33.26 4.46 -34.82
N ARG A 117 33.44 3.69 -33.71
CA ARG A 117 34.22 4.09 -32.53
C ARG A 117 33.78 5.42 -31.85
N LYS A 118 32.65 5.99 -32.22
CA LYS A 118 32.03 7.09 -31.49
C LYS A 118 31.37 6.55 -30.20
N ARG A 119 31.93 6.92 -29.08
CA ARG A 119 31.33 6.64 -27.76
C ARG A 119 30.19 7.63 -27.53
N GLU A 120 28.98 7.24 -27.85
CA GLU A 120 27.79 7.99 -27.45
C GLU A 120 27.28 7.40 -26.12
N GLY A 121 27.66 8.04 -25.03
CA GLY A 121 27.14 7.69 -23.70
C GLY A 121 25.73 8.26 -23.53
N ARG A 122 24.70 7.42 -23.57
CA ARG A 122 23.36 7.80 -23.23
C ARG A 122 22.90 7.07 -21.96
N SER A 123 22.33 7.83 -21.05
CA SER A 123 21.66 7.22 -19.88
C SER A 123 20.33 6.60 -20.33
N SER A 124 20.24 5.28 -20.32
CA SER A 124 19.02 4.53 -20.67
C SER A 124 18.15 4.18 -19.47
N VAL A 125 18.73 4.19 -18.27
CA VAL A 125 18.05 3.82 -17.04
C VAL A 125 18.26 4.91 -15.98
N GLY A 126 17.15 5.35 -15.39
CA GLY A 126 17.15 6.16 -14.18
C GLY A 126 16.77 5.29 -12.98
N THR A 127 17.25 5.65 -11.80
CA THR A 127 16.87 5.00 -10.54
C THR A 127 16.54 6.08 -9.52
N VAL A 128 15.31 6.06 -9.04
CA VAL A 128 14.86 6.86 -7.89
C VAL A 128 15.24 6.12 -6.62
N VAL A 129 15.87 6.81 -5.70
CA VAL A 129 16.21 6.31 -4.37
C VAL A 129 15.50 7.18 -3.35
N GLY A 130 14.61 6.60 -2.58
CA GLY A 130 13.94 7.24 -1.46
C GLY A 130 14.42 6.66 -0.14
N SER A 131 14.55 7.50 0.86
CA SER A 131 14.80 7.10 2.24
C SER A 131 13.90 7.88 3.18
N ALA A 132 13.44 7.22 4.23
CA ALA A 132 12.67 7.83 5.29
C ALA A 132 13.14 7.33 6.65
N SER A 133 13.33 8.24 7.58
CA SER A 133 13.49 7.94 8.99
C SER A 133 12.24 8.39 9.74
N TYR A 134 11.90 7.65 10.80
CA TYR A 134 10.77 8.00 11.64
C TYR A 134 11.15 8.01 13.12
N ILE A 135 10.44 8.84 13.84
CA ILE A 135 10.41 8.85 15.31
C ILE A 135 8.94 8.72 15.73
N LEU A 136 8.63 7.64 16.45
CA LEU A 136 7.34 7.44 17.07
C LEU A 136 7.41 7.97 18.50
N GLN A 137 6.53 8.89 18.86
CA GLN A 137 6.47 9.52 20.17
C GLN A 137 5.12 9.27 20.83
N ASP A 138 5.10 9.22 22.14
CA ASP A 138 3.87 9.34 22.93
C ASP A 138 3.37 10.80 22.92
N MET A 139 2.13 11.04 23.32
CA MET A 139 1.54 12.40 23.40
C MET A 139 2.27 13.32 24.38
N LYS A 140 3.21 12.80 25.17
CA LYS A 140 4.14 13.55 26.02
C LYS A 140 5.48 13.86 25.35
N ASN A 141 5.61 13.64 24.02
CA ASN A 141 6.84 13.75 23.23
C ASN A 141 7.98 12.82 23.69
N ILE A 142 7.66 11.72 24.37
CA ILE A 142 8.64 10.70 24.74
C ILE A 142 8.80 9.75 23.56
N PRO A 143 10.01 9.55 23.00
CA PRO A 143 10.23 8.64 21.90
C PRO A 143 10.05 7.18 22.37
N VAL A 144 9.15 6.45 21.70
CA VAL A 144 8.84 5.04 21.96
C VAL A 144 9.37 4.11 20.88
N GLY A 145 9.70 4.65 19.70
CA GLY A 145 10.27 3.88 18.59
C GLY A 145 10.96 4.79 17.59
N LYS A 146 11.94 4.23 16.88
CA LYS A 146 12.63 4.88 15.77
C LYS A 146 13.09 3.85 14.75
N GLY A 147 13.17 4.27 13.50
CA GLY A 147 13.68 3.41 12.45
C GLY A 147 13.91 4.18 11.16
N MET A 148 14.45 3.48 10.19
CA MET A 148 14.74 4.01 8.86
C MET A 148 14.49 2.94 7.82
N GLY A 149 13.98 3.35 6.66
CA GLY A 149 13.82 2.54 5.47
C GLY A 149 14.47 3.19 4.26
N THR A 150 14.81 2.38 3.26
CA THR A 150 15.33 2.85 1.97
C THR A 150 14.82 1.94 0.88
N VAL A 151 14.23 2.54 -0.15
CA VAL A 151 13.65 1.86 -1.31
C VAL A 151 14.20 2.44 -2.59
N ARG A 152 14.25 1.64 -3.65
CA ARG A 152 14.74 2.04 -4.96
C ARG A 152 13.81 1.53 -6.04
N ALA A 153 13.46 2.39 -6.99
CA ALA A 153 12.74 2.00 -8.19
C ALA A 153 13.48 2.50 -9.44
N SER A 154 13.65 1.62 -10.41
CA SER A 154 14.25 1.98 -11.69
C SER A 154 13.17 2.29 -12.73
N PHE A 155 13.51 3.17 -13.66
CA PHE A 155 12.66 3.54 -14.79
C PHE A 155 13.49 3.69 -16.06
N GLU A 156 12.85 3.46 -17.21
CA GLU A 156 13.48 3.64 -18.51
C GLU A 156 13.52 5.11 -18.92
N ARG A 157 14.64 5.55 -19.47
CA ARG A 157 14.80 6.87 -20.05
C ARG A 157 14.64 6.78 -21.56
N LEU A 158 13.46 7.15 -22.00
CA LEU A 158 13.10 7.14 -23.41
C LEU A 158 13.69 8.36 -24.17
N ARG A 159 13.64 8.33 -25.52
CA ARG A 159 14.07 9.50 -26.31
C ARG A 159 13.14 10.70 -26.13
N GLN A 160 11.88 10.45 -25.82
CA GLN A 160 10.88 11.46 -25.56
C GLN A 160 10.98 11.91 -24.10
N GLU A 161 11.27 13.19 -23.90
CA GLU A 161 11.47 13.74 -22.57
C GLU A 161 10.21 13.66 -21.70
N TYR A 162 9.05 13.93 -22.26
CA TYR A 162 7.77 13.82 -21.55
C TYR A 162 7.52 12.39 -21.03
N ALA A 163 7.78 11.37 -21.86
CA ALA A 163 7.63 9.98 -21.44
C ALA A 163 8.63 9.60 -20.32
N THR A 164 9.84 10.16 -20.36
CA THR A 164 10.84 9.98 -19.31
C THR A 164 10.40 10.64 -18.01
N MET A 165 9.84 11.85 -18.05
CA MET A 165 9.29 12.53 -16.87
C MET A 165 8.16 11.72 -16.22
N GLN A 166 7.23 11.19 -17.02
CA GLN A 166 6.12 10.38 -16.50
C GLN A 166 6.64 9.07 -15.87
N ALA A 167 7.62 8.42 -16.50
CA ALA A 167 8.25 7.22 -15.95
C ALA A 167 8.99 7.50 -14.63
N GLU A 168 9.62 8.66 -14.51
CA GLU A 168 10.26 9.09 -13.26
C GLU A 168 9.24 9.40 -12.17
N GLU A 169 8.15 10.12 -12.47
CA GLU A 169 7.07 10.38 -11.51
C GLU A 169 6.40 9.09 -11.01
N ASP A 170 6.18 8.13 -11.91
CA ASP A 170 5.65 6.81 -11.52
C ASP A 170 6.63 6.05 -10.62
N ALA A 171 7.94 6.10 -10.93
CA ALA A 171 8.96 5.52 -10.06
C ALA A 171 9.01 6.18 -8.68
N GLN A 172 8.88 7.52 -8.60
CA GLN A 172 8.79 8.25 -7.33
C GLN A 172 7.58 7.82 -6.50
N LYS A 173 6.43 7.65 -7.15
CA LYS A 173 5.20 7.18 -6.50
C LYS A 173 5.38 5.77 -5.94
N ARG A 174 5.89 4.83 -6.74
CA ARG A 174 6.17 3.46 -6.27
C ARG A 174 7.12 3.43 -5.08
N VAL A 175 8.19 4.24 -5.12
CA VAL A 175 9.14 4.37 -3.99
C VAL A 175 8.43 4.89 -2.73
N ALA A 176 7.54 5.88 -2.86
CA ALA A 176 6.81 6.43 -1.72
C ALA A 176 5.84 5.40 -1.11
N GLU A 177 5.13 4.65 -1.95
CA GLU A 177 4.19 3.61 -1.53
C GLU A 177 4.92 2.46 -0.80
N GLU A 178 5.96 1.91 -1.40
CA GLU A 178 6.75 0.81 -0.83
C GLU A 178 7.46 1.23 0.46
N LEU A 179 7.94 2.49 0.52
CA LEU A 179 8.54 3.04 1.73
C LEU A 179 7.53 3.18 2.87
N ALA A 180 6.30 3.58 2.58
CA ALA A 180 5.23 3.65 3.55
C ALA A 180 4.87 2.26 4.12
N GLU A 181 4.81 1.24 3.26
CA GLU A 181 4.59 -0.14 3.69
C GLU A 181 5.74 -0.64 4.59
N GLN A 182 6.98 -0.36 4.21
CA GLN A 182 8.15 -0.72 5.02
C GLN A 182 8.12 -0.04 6.40
N ILE A 183 7.78 1.26 6.45
CA ILE A 183 7.64 1.98 7.72
C ILE A 183 6.49 1.41 8.55
N LEU A 184 5.35 1.05 7.95
CA LEU A 184 4.25 0.39 8.67
C LEU A 184 4.70 -0.90 9.37
N LEU A 185 5.47 -1.73 8.69
CA LEU A 185 6.01 -2.97 9.27
C LEU A 185 6.96 -2.70 10.45
N LEU A 186 7.80 -1.66 10.32
CA LEU A 186 8.70 -1.25 11.40
C LEU A 186 7.92 -0.70 12.61
N LEU A 187 6.87 0.08 12.38
CA LEU A 187 5.96 0.57 13.43
C LEU A 187 5.23 -0.56 14.14
N ALA A 188 4.73 -1.55 13.38
CA ALA A 188 4.08 -2.73 13.94
C ALA A 188 5.03 -3.52 14.85
N ARG A 189 6.29 -3.69 14.42
CA ARG A 189 7.34 -4.32 15.23
C ARG A 189 7.62 -3.54 16.52
N ASP A 190 7.73 -2.22 16.46
CA ASP A 190 8.07 -1.43 17.64
C ASP A 190 6.91 -1.37 18.63
N LEU A 191 5.66 -1.24 18.14
CA LEU A 191 4.46 -1.26 18.98
C LEU A 191 4.14 -2.64 19.58
N SER A 192 4.63 -3.72 18.95
CA SER A 192 4.47 -5.07 19.52
C SER A 192 5.33 -5.33 20.76
N LYS A 193 6.36 -4.50 20.99
CA LYS A 193 7.25 -4.59 22.15
C LYS A 193 6.74 -3.80 23.37
N LEU A 194 5.75 -2.93 23.15
CA LEU A 194 5.09 -2.12 24.18
C LEU A 194 3.86 -2.83 24.76
#